data_55e43d32f517424fa8b145de909011f4
#
_entry.id   55e43d32f517424fa8b145de909011f4
#
_cell.length_a   1.000
_cell.length_b   1.000
_cell.length_c   1.000
_cell.angle_alpha   90.00
_cell.angle_beta   90.00
_cell.angle_gamma   90.00
#
_symmetry.space_group_name_H-M   'P 1'
#
loop_
_entity.id
_entity.type
_entity.pdbx_description
1 polymer ?
#
loop_
_entity_poly.entity_id
_entity_poly.type
_entity_poly.pdbx_seq_one_letter_code
_entity_poly.pdbx_strand_id
1 'polypeptide(L)'
;MLSLQRSFERASQTAAELPRIPQLEPLYRNQDMHIHKGDLVMIAGRSGSQKSGLAMFITAMLNQPALYISGDMTPWEASTRIISLNTQHTTAQIQQNIDDYGPEYYRDSIHHGQHITFSFQSPITWTDITMELQAYMEMWNTFPPIIVIDNLMDIQDCESDYQ
;
A
#
# COMPACT_ATOMS: atom_id res chain seq x y z
N MET A 1 18.91 -13.94 -21.57
CA MET A 1 19.91 -13.42 -20.61
C MET A 1 20.32 -12.03 -21.09
N LEU A 2 20.21 -10.99 -20.26
CA LEU A 2 20.66 -9.63 -20.61
C LEU A 2 22.12 -9.46 -20.19
N SER A 3 22.92 -8.79 -21.02
CA SER A 3 24.29 -8.41 -20.59
C SER A 3 24.20 -7.39 -19.45
N LEU A 4 25.22 -7.31 -18.58
CA LEU A 4 25.31 -6.35 -17.49
C LEU A 4 25.10 -4.91 -17.99
N GLN A 5 25.68 -4.57 -19.15
CA GLN A 5 25.52 -3.26 -19.77
C GLN A 5 24.06 -2.95 -20.12
N ARG A 6 23.35 -3.88 -20.75
CA ARG A 6 21.92 -3.71 -21.07
C ARG A 6 21.03 -3.66 -19.81
N SER A 7 21.43 -4.40 -18.78
CA SER A 7 20.73 -4.33 -17.48
C SER A 7 20.94 -2.96 -16.83
N PHE A 8 22.16 -2.41 -16.88
CA PHE A 8 22.48 -1.07 -16.38
C PHE A 8 21.75 0.03 -17.17
N GLU A 9 21.77 -0.04 -18.51
CA GLU A 9 21.06 0.91 -19.38
C GLU A 9 19.53 0.89 -19.11
N ARG A 10 18.94 -0.29 -18.91
CA ARG A 10 17.55 -0.41 -18.52
C ARG A 10 17.27 0.15 -17.13
N ALA A 11 18.11 -0.17 -16.15
CA ALA A 11 17.97 0.34 -14.80
C ALA A 11 18.06 1.87 -14.76
N SER A 12 19.03 2.46 -15.49
CA SER A 12 19.17 3.92 -15.55
C SER A 12 18.02 4.64 -16.26
N GLN A 13 17.33 3.97 -17.21
CA GLN A 13 16.17 4.52 -17.89
C GLN A 13 14.87 4.37 -17.08
N THR A 14 14.79 3.38 -16.19
CA THR A 14 13.57 3.08 -15.41
C THR A 14 13.62 3.58 -13.98
N ALA A 15 14.76 4.01 -13.48
CA ALA A 15 14.95 4.54 -12.14
C ALA A 15 14.43 5.98 -12.03
N ALA A 16 13.11 6.17 -12.15
CA ALA A 16 12.49 7.42 -11.78
C ALA A 16 12.33 7.43 -10.26
N GLU A 17 13.00 8.37 -9.60
CA GLU A 17 12.83 8.59 -8.17
C GLU A 17 11.36 8.90 -7.85
N LEU A 18 10.77 8.22 -6.89
CA LEU A 18 9.41 8.50 -6.43
C LEU A 18 9.37 9.87 -5.76
N PRO A 19 8.23 10.59 -5.82
CA PRO A 19 8.08 11.86 -5.13
C PRO A 19 8.42 11.71 -3.65
N ARG A 20 9.23 12.61 -3.10
CA ARG A 20 9.54 12.62 -1.68
C ARG A 20 8.31 12.98 -0.87
N ILE A 21 8.12 12.29 0.25
CA ILE A 21 7.09 12.59 1.24
C ILE A 21 7.69 13.57 2.25
N PRO A 22 7.29 14.85 2.30
CA PRO A 22 7.92 15.85 3.16
C PRO A 22 7.98 15.46 4.64
N GLN A 23 6.96 14.75 5.13
CA GLN A 23 6.89 14.28 6.50
C GLN A 23 7.93 13.21 6.85
N LEU A 24 8.51 12.55 5.84
CA LEU A 24 9.58 11.57 5.99
C LEU A 24 10.97 12.16 5.73
N GLU A 25 11.07 13.47 5.47
CA GLU A 25 12.34 14.15 5.20
C GLU A 25 13.45 13.86 6.23
N PRO A 26 13.18 13.72 7.55
CA PRO A 26 14.20 13.31 8.50
C PRO A 26 14.81 11.93 8.22
N LEU A 27 14.02 10.99 7.68
CA LEU A 27 14.51 9.67 7.28
C LEU A 27 15.38 9.74 6.04
N TYR A 28 15.01 10.56 5.07
CA TYR A 28 15.80 10.77 3.85
C TYR A 28 17.16 11.41 4.14
N ARG A 29 17.19 12.47 4.98
CA ARG A 29 18.42 13.20 5.33
C ARG A 29 19.41 12.39 6.13
N ASN A 30 18.92 11.60 7.09
CA ASN A 30 19.79 10.91 8.03
C ASN A 30 20.26 9.57 7.53
N GLN A 31 19.62 9.00 6.52
CA GLN A 31 19.86 7.62 6.08
C GLN A 31 20.17 7.50 4.58
N ASP A 32 20.19 8.62 3.87
CA ASP A 32 20.35 8.65 2.40
C ASP A 32 19.42 7.64 1.69
N MET A 33 18.20 7.53 2.25
CA MET A 33 17.20 6.56 1.79
C MET A 33 16.42 7.14 0.62
N HIS A 34 16.68 6.64 -0.56
CA HIS A 34 15.94 6.96 -1.77
C HIS A 34 15.09 5.76 -2.16
N ILE A 35 13.84 6.00 -2.51
CA ILE A 35 12.93 4.97 -3.04
C ILE A 35 12.77 5.23 -4.54
N HIS A 36 13.12 4.23 -5.35
CA HIS A 36 13.04 4.29 -6.80
C HIS A 36 11.98 3.33 -7.33
N LYS A 37 11.54 3.60 -8.53
CA LYS A 37 10.63 2.68 -9.22
C LYS A 37 11.31 1.31 -9.42
N GLY A 38 10.67 0.25 -8.95
CA GLY A 38 11.19 -1.11 -8.97
C GLY A 38 11.89 -1.53 -7.68
N ASP A 39 12.01 -0.64 -6.70
CA ASP A 39 12.56 -1.00 -5.39
C ASP A 39 11.58 -1.85 -4.60
N LEU A 40 12.13 -2.79 -3.83
CA LEU A 40 11.43 -3.53 -2.80
C LEU A 40 11.67 -2.87 -1.44
N VAL A 41 10.62 -2.33 -0.84
CA VAL A 41 10.68 -1.70 0.49
C VAL A 41 10.08 -2.62 1.53
N MET A 42 10.84 -2.96 2.56
CA MET A 42 10.36 -3.77 3.69
C MET A 42 10.21 -2.91 4.94
N ILE A 43 9.00 -2.89 5.51
CA ILE A 43 8.72 -2.25 6.80
C ILE A 43 8.66 -3.33 7.87
N ALA A 44 9.68 -3.39 8.72
CA ALA A 44 9.79 -4.37 9.78
C ALA A 44 9.64 -3.74 11.18
N GLY A 45 9.06 -4.48 12.11
CA GLY A 45 8.88 -4.04 13.49
C GLY A 45 8.07 -5.03 14.32
N ARG A 46 8.04 -4.84 15.64
CA ARG A 46 7.27 -5.67 16.57
C ARG A 46 5.77 -5.54 16.31
N SER A 47 4.97 -6.48 16.80
CA SER A 47 3.52 -6.34 16.82
C SER A 47 3.13 -5.04 17.53
N GLY A 48 2.11 -4.34 17.01
CA GLY A 48 1.66 -3.05 17.54
C GLY A 48 2.54 -1.83 17.21
N SER A 49 3.65 -1.99 16.45
CA SER A 49 4.55 -0.88 16.08
C SER A 49 4.03 0.00 14.93
N GLN A 50 2.75 -0.10 14.58
CA GLN A 50 2.11 0.71 13.53
C GLN A 50 2.68 0.53 12.10
N LYS A 51 3.20 -0.67 11.78
CA LYS A 51 3.72 -0.98 10.44
C LYS A 51 2.68 -0.72 9.34
N SER A 52 1.49 -1.29 9.49
CA SER A 52 0.37 -1.10 8.55
C SER A 52 -0.06 0.37 8.46
N GLY A 53 -0.03 1.09 9.59
CA GLY A 53 -0.29 2.53 9.61
C GLY A 53 0.75 3.33 8.80
N LEU A 54 2.03 2.98 8.94
CA LEU A 54 3.11 3.62 8.17
C LEU A 54 3.01 3.26 6.68
N ALA A 55 2.75 2.00 6.34
CA ALA A 55 2.56 1.58 4.95
C ALA A 55 1.39 2.32 4.31
N MET A 56 0.26 2.41 5.00
CA MET A 56 -0.93 3.15 4.54
C MET A 56 -0.63 4.64 4.38
N PHE A 57 0.05 5.26 5.35
CA PHE A 57 0.47 6.66 5.28
C PHE A 57 1.34 6.93 4.06
N ILE A 58 2.39 6.12 3.84
CA ILE A 58 3.28 6.25 2.69
C ILE A 58 2.49 6.13 1.39
N THR A 59 1.64 5.11 1.27
CA THR A 59 0.83 4.86 0.07
C THR A 59 -0.12 6.02 -0.22
N ALA A 60 -0.81 6.52 0.79
CA ALA A 60 -1.72 7.66 0.66
C ALA A 60 -0.98 8.96 0.27
N MET A 61 0.19 9.22 0.88
CA MET A 61 0.95 10.44 0.63
C MET A 61 1.65 10.44 -0.74
N LEU A 62 2.01 9.29 -1.28
CA LEU A 62 2.57 9.19 -2.63
C LEU A 62 1.55 9.58 -3.71
N ASN A 63 0.27 9.47 -3.43
CA ASN A 63 -0.84 9.82 -4.34
C ASN A 63 -0.66 9.22 -5.75
N GLN A 64 -0.19 7.98 -5.80
CA GLN A 64 -0.03 7.19 -7.02
C GLN A 64 -1.00 6.00 -6.98
N PRO A 65 -1.49 5.55 -8.14
CA PRO A 65 -2.30 4.34 -8.19
C PRO A 65 -1.61 3.18 -7.49
N ALA A 66 -2.31 2.52 -6.58
CA ALA A 66 -1.75 1.45 -5.76
C ALA A 66 -2.72 0.28 -5.62
N LEU A 67 -2.16 -0.92 -5.56
CA LEU A 67 -2.87 -2.12 -5.11
C LEU A 67 -2.40 -2.45 -3.69
N TYR A 68 -3.30 -2.39 -2.73
CA TYR A 68 -3.04 -2.69 -1.31
C TYR A 68 -3.73 -3.99 -0.93
N ILE A 69 -2.96 -5.04 -0.74
CA ILE A 69 -3.43 -6.36 -0.35
C ILE A 69 -3.21 -6.51 1.16
N SER A 70 -4.29 -6.70 1.91
CA SER A 70 -4.24 -6.85 3.36
C SER A 70 -4.97 -8.09 3.84
N GLY A 71 -4.26 -8.94 4.59
CA GLY A 71 -4.84 -10.08 5.27
C GLY A 71 -5.40 -9.76 6.66
N ASP A 72 -4.94 -8.68 7.28
CA ASP A 72 -5.22 -8.35 8.67
C ASP A 72 -6.27 -7.24 8.86
N MET A 73 -6.53 -6.43 7.82
CA MET A 73 -7.46 -5.31 7.93
C MET A 73 -8.83 -5.63 7.34
N THR A 74 -9.84 -5.03 7.93
CA THR A 74 -11.19 -4.96 7.36
C THR A 74 -11.35 -3.69 6.49
N PRO A 75 -12.34 -3.64 5.57
CA PRO A 75 -12.68 -2.42 4.83
C PRO A 75 -12.94 -1.21 5.74
N TRP A 76 -13.56 -1.44 6.89
CA TRP A 76 -13.81 -0.40 7.90
C TRP A 76 -12.51 0.17 8.47
N GLU A 77 -11.58 -0.69 8.86
CA GLU A 77 -10.28 -0.27 9.40
C GLU A 77 -9.45 0.50 8.37
N ALA A 78 -9.43 0.05 7.13
CA ALA A 78 -8.75 0.77 6.05
C ALA A 78 -9.36 2.16 5.84
N SER A 79 -10.69 2.26 5.77
CA SER A 79 -11.41 3.52 5.60
C SER A 79 -11.16 4.48 6.76
N THR A 80 -11.27 3.99 8.00
CA THR A 80 -11.04 4.83 9.18
C THR A 80 -9.59 5.31 9.29
N ARG A 81 -8.61 4.52 8.85
CA ARG A 81 -7.20 4.96 8.77
C ARG A 81 -7.02 6.08 7.75
N ILE A 82 -7.59 5.96 6.56
CA ILE A 82 -7.54 7.03 5.54
C ILE A 82 -8.20 8.30 6.07
N ILE A 83 -9.37 8.19 6.69
CA ILE A 83 -10.06 9.33 7.30
C ILE A 83 -9.19 9.96 8.39
N SER A 84 -8.62 9.14 9.30
CA SER A 84 -7.74 9.64 10.37
C SER A 84 -6.52 10.39 9.85
N LEU A 85 -5.90 9.90 8.77
CA LEU A 85 -4.75 10.57 8.15
C LEU A 85 -5.09 11.98 7.66
N ASN A 86 -6.30 12.19 7.18
CA ASN A 86 -6.74 13.46 6.61
C ASN A 86 -7.37 14.41 7.63
N THR A 87 -8.01 13.88 8.67
CA THR A 87 -8.78 14.68 9.64
C THR A 87 -8.15 14.76 11.01
N GLN A 88 -7.19 13.88 11.30
CA GLN A 88 -6.63 13.65 12.64
C GLN A 88 -7.66 13.20 13.69
N HIS A 89 -8.85 12.78 13.26
CA HIS A 89 -9.86 12.20 14.14
C HIS A 89 -9.46 10.79 14.56
N THR A 90 -9.75 10.45 15.80
CA THR A 90 -9.63 9.08 16.30
C THR A 90 -10.76 8.21 15.73
N THR A 91 -10.58 6.88 15.73
CA THR A 91 -11.61 5.93 15.29
C THR A 91 -12.93 6.13 16.05
N ALA A 92 -12.87 6.44 17.35
CA ALA A 92 -14.06 6.71 18.16
C ALA A 92 -14.80 7.99 17.71
N GLN A 93 -14.05 9.06 17.38
CA GLN A 93 -14.62 10.29 16.85
C GLN A 93 -15.21 10.08 15.46
N ILE A 94 -14.55 9.26 14.63
CA ILE A 94 -15.06 8.92 13.29
C ILE A 94 -16.40 8.18 13.42
N GLN A 95 -16.46 7.18 14.29
CA GLN A 95 -17.70 6.44 14.52
C GLN A 95 -18.81 7.38 15.00
N GLN A 96 -18.52 8.21 16.02
CA GLN A 96 -19.51 9.16 16.56
C GLN A 96 -20.02 10.12 15.50
N ASN A 97 -19.14 10.68 14.69
CA ASN A 97 -19.54 11.61 13.63
C ASN A 97 -20.38 10.91 12.53
N ILE A 98 -20.11 9.64 12.24
CA ILE A 98 -20.93 8.88 11.30
C ILE A 98 -22.31 8.60 11.89
N ASP A 99 -22.40 8.30 13.18
CA ASP A 99 -23.67 8.08 13.87
C ASP A 99 -24.52 9.37 13.92
N ASP A 100 -23.87 10.53 14.12
CA ASP A 100 -24.54 11.82 14.25
C ASP A 100 -24.89 12.47 12.89
N TYR A 101 -24.01 12.34 11.88
CA TYR A 101 -24.11 13.10 10.62
C TYR A 101 -24.18 12.21 9.37
N GLY A 102 -24.04 10.89 9.53
CA GLY A 102 -23.99 9.93 8.43
C GLY A 102 -22.61 9.82 7.76
N PRO A 103 -22.40 8.76 6.94
CA PRO A 103 -21.13 8.48 6.30
C PRO A 103 -20.66 9.58 5.33
N GLU A 104 -21.62 10.36 4.80
CA GLU A 104 -21.35 11.46 3.87
C GLU A 104 -20.47 12.55 4.48
N TYR A 105 -20.46 12.64 5.83
CA TYR A 105 -19.61 13.60 6.55
C TYR A 105 -18.13 13.47 6.20
N TYR A 106 -17.67 12.25 5.85
CA TYR A 106 -16.28 11.97 5.52
C TYR A 106 -16.02 11.75 4.02
N ARG A 107 -16.98 12.09 3.15
CA ARG A 107 -16.83 11.86 1.70
C ARG A 107 -15.52 12.43 1.15
N ASP A 108 -15.20 13.68 1.45
CA ASP A 108 -13.99 14.33 0.94
C ASP A 108 -12.71 13.69 1.51
N SER A 109 -12.75 13.26 2.76
CA SER A 109 -11.61 12.59 3.39
C SER A 109 -11.32 11.21 2.78
N ILE A 110 -12.36 10.49 2.37
CA ILE A 110 -12.22 9.20 1.68
C ILE A 110 -11.70 9.40 0.26
N HIS A 111 -12.05 10.50 -0.39
CA HIS A 111 -11.55 10.83 -1.73
C HIS A 111 -10.02 10.88 -1.81
N HIS A 112 -9.33 11.25 -0.75
CA HIS A 112 -7.87 11.22 -0.70
C HIS A 112 -7.27 9.81 -0.80
N GLY A 113 -8.03 8.76 -0.59
CA GLY A 113 -7.61 7.36 -0.76
C GLY A 113 -8.09 6.70 -2.05
N GLN A 114 -8.77 7.40 -2.95
CA GLN A 114 -9.37 6.82 -4.17
C GLN A 114 -8.38 6.19 -5.14
N HIS A 115 -7.10 6.60 -5.08
CA HIS A 115 -6.05 6.04 -5.90
C HIS A 115 -5.57 4.66 -5.39
N ILE A 116 -6.07 4.21 -4.24
CA ILE A 116 -5.71 2.92 -3.64
C ILE A 116 -6.84 1.93 -3.88
N THR A 117 -6.54 0.87 -4.60
CA THR A 117 -7.42 -0.30 -4.74
C THR A 117 -7.07 -1.29 -3.65
N PHE A 118 -8.04 -1.69 -2.84
CA PHE A 118 -7.84 -2.63 -1.74
C PHE A 118 -8.31 -4.02 -2.11
N SER A 119 -7.54 -5.03 -1.68
CA SER A 119 -7.96 -6.41 -1.57
C SER A 119 -7.88 -6.84 -0.12
N PHE A 120 -8.98 -7.40 0.40
CA PHE A 120 -9.11 -7.86 1.78
C PHE A 120 -9.36 -9.37 1.78
N GLN A 121 -8.28 -10.14 1.73
CA GLN A 121 -8.34 -11.59 1.66
C GLN A 121 -7.41 -12.21 2.69
N SER A 122 -7.92 -13.15 3.48
CA SER A 122 -7.12 -13.90 4.46
C SER A 122 -7.65 -15.33 4.55
N PRO A 123 -6.80 -16.36 4.48
CA PRO A 123 -5.37 -16.28 4.16
C PRO A 123 -5.11 -15.86 2.70
N ILE A 124 -3.91 -15.38 2.43
CA ILE A 124 -3.45 -15.00 1.09
C ILE A 124 -2.45 -16.03 0.59
N THR A 125 -2.55 -16.41 -0.68
CA THR A 125 -1.55 -17.23 -1.37
C THR A 125 -0.87 -16.42 -2.48
N TRP A 126 0.26 -16.92 -2.98
CA TRP A 126 0.91 -16.32 -4.16
C TRP A 126 0.01 -16.33 -5.40
N THR A 127 -0.85 -17.35 -5.50
CA THR A 127 -1.86 -17.43 -6.57
C THR A 127 -2.87 -16.29 -6.45
N ASP A 128 -3.37 -16.02 -5.23
CA ASP A 128 -4.31 -14.93 -4.99
C ASP A 128 -3.68 -13.58 -5.33
N ILE A 129 -2.43 -13.33 -4.92
CA ILE A 129 -1.71 -12.10 -5.27
C ILE A 129 -1.63 -11.93 -6.79
N THR A 130 -1.34 -13.02 -7.51
CA THR A 130 -1.27 -13.00 -8.98
C THR A 130 -2.63 -12.69 -9.60
N MET A 131 -3.70 -13.27 -9.06
CA MET A 131 -5.07 -13.02 -9.51
C MET A 131 -5.51 -11.58 -9.25
N GLU A 132 -5.18 -11.03 -8.09
CA GLU A 132 -5.48 -9.62 -7.75
C GLU A 132 -4.72 -8.64 -8.67
N LEU A 133 -3.46 -8.93 -8.98
CA LEU A 133 -2.70 -8.16 -9.96
C LEU A 133 -3.32 -8.23 -11.35
N GLN A 134 -3.77 -9.40 -11.77
CA GLN A 134 -4.44 -9.58 -13.05
C GLN A 134 -5.77 -8.83 -13.09
N ALA A 135 -6.60 -8.94 -12.04
CA ALA A 135 -7.86 -8.22 -11.92
C ALA A 135 -7.64 -6.69 -11.95
N TYR A 136 -6.59 -6.20 -11.27
CA TYR A 136 -6.21 -4.80 -11.32
C TYR A 136 -5.87 -4.36 -12.75
N MET A 137 -5.06 -5.15 -13.46
CA MET A 137 -4.67 -4.86 -14.85
C MET A 137 -5.87 -4.86 -15.81
N GLU A 138 -6.81 -5.78 -15.61
CA GLU A 138 -8.05 -5.83 -16.40
C GLU A 138 -8.94 -4.61 -16.13
N MET A 139 -9.03 -4.17 -14.87
CA MET A 139 -9.85 -3.02 -14.47
C MET A 139 -9.29 -1.69 -14.95
N TRP A 140 -7.98 -1.50 -14.83
CA TRP A 140 -7.33 -0.21 -15.06
C TRP A 140 -6.52 -0.14 -16.34
N ASN A 141 -6.39 -1.25 -17.09
CA ASN A 141 -5.56 -1.39 -18.28
C ASN A 141 -4.10 -0.95 -18.07
N THR A 142 -3.59 -1.10 -16.84
CA THR A 142 -2.22 -0.77 -16.47
C THR A 142 -1.77 -1.58 -15.27
N PHE A 143 -0.46 -1.76 -15.12
CA PHE A 143 0.11 -2.38 -13.93
C PHE A 143 0.14 -1.37 -12.76
N PRO A 144 -0.17 -1.78 -11.50
CA PRO A 144 -0.13 -0.86 -10.38
C PRO A 144 1.30 -0.36 -10.15
N PRO A 145 1.53 0.97 -10.12
CA PRO A 145 2.84 1.54 -9.80
C PRO A 145 3.34 1.16 -8.41
N ILE A 146 2.43 0.96 -7.48
CA ILE A 146 2.71 0.58 -6.10
C ILE A 146 1.90 -0.66 -5.75
N ILE A 147 2.59 -1.65 -5.17
CA ILE A 147 1.97 -2.85 -4.61
C ILE A 147 2.35 -2.90 -3.15
N VAL A 148 1.37 -3.01 -2.27
CA VAL A 148 1.56 -3.20 -0.83
C VAL A 148 1.01 -4.55 -0.44
N ILE A 149 1.79 -5.32 0.32
CA ILE A 149 1.37 -6.59 0.91
C ILE A 149 1.51 -6.43 2.43
N ASP A 150 0.39 -6.41 3.12
CA ASP A 150 0.29 -6.21 4.57
C ASP A 150 -0.56 -7.34 5.18
N ASN A 151 0.06 -8.38 5.79
CA ASN A 151 1.51 -8.52 5.95
C ASN A 151 2.01 -9.80 5.24
N LEU A 152 3.34 -9.89 5.02
CA LEU A 152 3.99 -11.05 4.40
C LEU A 152 3.80 -12.36 5.19
N MET A 153 3.55 -12.29 6.49
CA MET A 153 3.39 -13.48 7.33
C MET A 153 2.05 -14.19 7.12
N ASP A 154 1.09 -13.53 6.47
CA ASP A 154 -0.21 -14.12 6.15
C ASP A 154 -0.20 -14.84 4.81
N ILE A 155 0.90 -14.75 4.07
CA ILE A 155 1.05 -15.49 2.82
C ILE A 155 1.28 -16.96 3.14
N GLN A 156 0.35 -17.78 2.72
CA GLN A 156 0.50 -19.22 2.77
C GLN A 156 1.04 -19.72 1.43
N ASP A 157 2.10 -20.54 1.52
CA ASP A 157 2.48 -21.34 0.35
C ASP A 157 1.35 -22.33 0.08
N CYS A 158 0.82 -22.31 -1.14
CA CYS A 158 0.12 -23.47 -1.63
C CYS A 158 1.16 -24.57 -1.66
N GLU A 159 1.21 -25.44 -0.65
CA GLU A 159 1.89 -26.72 -0.79
C GLU A 159 1.28 -27.38 -2.02
N SER A 160 2.02 -27.32 -3.10
CA SER A 160 1.65 -27.99 -4.32
C SER A 160 1.47 -29.46 -3.99
N ASP A 161 0.30 -30.01 -4.29
CA ASP A 161 0.04 -31.44 -4.40
C ASP A 161 1.00 -32.07 -5.44
N TYR A 162 2.26 -32.16 -5.08
CA TYR A 162 3.22 -33.07 -5.68
C TYR A 162 3.35 -34.29 -4.76
N GLN A 163 2.32 -35.13 -4.79
CA GLN A 163 2.43 -36.57 -4.49
C GLN A 163 2.29 -37.37 -5.77
#